data_d90e95ecb795e0f92c6a2d1b9bcaf714
#
_entry.id   d90e95ecb795e0f92c6a2d1b9bcaf714
#
_cell.length_a   1.000
_cell.length_b   1.000
_cell.length_c   1.000
_cell.angle_alpha   90.00
_cell.angle_beta   90.00
_cell.angle_gamma   90.00
#
_symmetry.space_group_name_H-M   'P 1'
#
loop_
_entity.id
_entity.type
_entity.pdbx_description
1 polymer ?
#
loop_
_entity_poly.entity_id
_entity_poly.type
_entity_poly.pdbx_seq_one_letter_code
_entity_poly.pdbx_strand_id
1 'polypeptide(L)'
;MGSGYVGHLVPGFRRQARLFLHLVAPAATALCGYFPGARLGLVGDLPRGVMQQWRRWCLSPEYLLSAEGLHARYRSAVFPLVSLYIRDDEMLAENGARMMFDAHGNGRRFEVIEPLGGQRVGHLGVFKERHRDTHWPRLLQHLRSFVP
;
A
#
# COMPACT_ATOMS: atom_id res chain seq x y z
N MET A 1 -2.17 -5.68 0.59
CA MET A 1 -2.69 -4.31 0.35
C MET A 1 -2.61 -3.56 1.66
N GLY A 2 -2.19 -2.30 1.68
CA GLY A 2 -2.12 -1.48 2.88
C GLY A 2 -2.68 -0.09 2.63
N SER A 3 -2.90 0.67 3.70
CA SER A 3 -3.38 2.05 3.63
C SER A 3 -2.25 3.00 3.23
N GLY A 4 -2.43 3.75 2.17
CA GLY A 4 -1.54 4.86 1.81
C GLY A 4 -1.76 6.14 2.65
N TYR A 5 -2.60 6.11 3.68
CA TYR A 5 -2.81 7.25 4.55
C TYR A 5 -1.50 7.69 5.22
N VAL A 6 -1.19 8.96 5.12
CA VAL A 6 0.07 9.53 5.62
C VAL A 6 0.33 9.27 7.11
N GLY A 7 -0.72 9.12 7.92
CA GLY A 7 -0.63 8.78 9.33
C GLY A 7 -0.19 7.34 9.61
N HIS A 8 -0.36 6.42 8.66
CA HIS A 8 0.03 5.00 8.74
C HIS A 8 1.44 4.72 8.17
N LEU A 9 2.12 5.74 7.68
CA LEU A 9 3.50 5.62 7.23
C LEU A 9 4.47 5.63 8.42
N VAL A 10 5.60 4.96 8.27
CA VAL A 10 6.67 5.02 9.29
C VAL A 10 7.16 6.47 9.49
N PRO A 11 7.60 6.85 10.71
CA PRO A 11 7.90 8.24 11.03
C PRO A 11 8.88 8.93 10.08
N GLY A 12 9.94 8.23 9.67
CA GLY A 12 10.95 8.77 8.75
C GLY A 12 10.38 9.12 7.37
N PHE A 13 9.50 8.31 6.85
CA PHE A 13 8.87 8.50 5.55
C PHE A 13 7.68 9.48 5.59
N ARG A 14 7.00 9.59 6.74
CA ARG A 14 5.81 10.42 6.94
C ARG A 14 6.04 11.91 6.64
N ARG A 15 7.18 12.46 7.04
CA ARG A 15 7.51 13.88 6.79
C ARG A 15 7.64 14.17 5.30
N GLN A 16 8.36 13.32 4.59
CA GLN A 16 8.54 13.43 3.15
C GLN A 16 7.21 13.31 2.41
N ALA A 17 6.40 12.31 2.79
CA ALA A 17 5.07 12.10 2.23
C ALA A 17 4.13 13.30 2.47
N ARG A 18 4.16 13.91 3.66
CA ARG A 18 3.39 15.15 3.94
C ARG A 18 3.81 16.30 3.02
N LEU A 19 5.12 16.57 2.94
CA LEU A 19 5.63 17.62 2.05
C LEU A 19 5.23 17.36 0.59
N PHE A 20 5.39 16.12 0.15
CA PHE A 20 5.00 15.70 -1.19
C PHE A 20 3.51 15.94 -1.46
N LEU A 21 2.63 15.44 -0.59
CA LEU A 21 1.18 15.50 -0.78
C LEU A 21 0.61 16.92 -0.64
N HIS A 22 1.20 17.76 0.22
CA HIS A 22 0.67 19.11 0.46
C HIS A 22 1.26 20.16 -0.48
N LEU A 23 2.49 19.98 -0.95
CA LEU A 23 3.18 21.00 -1.73
C LEU A 23 3.60 20.49 -3.13
N VAL A 24 4.45 19.46 -3.20
CA VAL A 24 5.09 19.05 -4.46
C VAL A 24 4.05 18.55 -5.48
N ALA A 25 3.20 17.63 -5.07
CA ALA A 25 2.21 17.02 -5.98
C ALA A 25 1.18 18.04 -6.50
N PRO A 26 0.54 18.89 -5.67
CA PRO A 26 -0.38 19.89 -6.19
C PRO A 26 0.31 20.94 -7.05
N ALA A 27 1.50 21.45 -6.65
CA ALA A 27 2.23 22.46 -7.42
C ALA A 27 2.66 21.92 -8.80
N ALA A 28 3.32 20.76 -8.83
CA ALA A 28 3.74 20.12 -10.09
C ALA A 28 2.56 19.84 -11.02
N THR A 29 1.45 19.32 -10.46
CA THR A 29 0.24 19.05 -11.23
C THR A 29 -0.43 20.30 -11.76
N ALA A 30 -0.40 21.41 -11.01
CA ALA A 30 -0.95 22.69 -11.45
C ALA A 30 -0.13 23.31 -12.59
N LEU A 31 1.20 23.25 -12.47
CA LEU A 31 2.11 23.82 -13.46
C LEU A 31 2.18 23.04 -14.77
N CYS A 32 2.11 21.70 -14.70
CA CYS A 32 2.25 20.84 -15.87
C CYS A 32 0.92 20.39 -16.48
N GLY A 33 -0.23 20.59 -15.80
CA GLY A 33 -1.52 20.05 -16.20
C GLY A 33 -1.71 18.57 -15.90
N TYR A 34 -0.63 17.86 -15.54
CA TYR A 34 -0.55 16.46 -15.09
C TYR A 34 0.55 16.34 -14.04
N PHE A 35 0.62 15.22 -13.32
CA PHE A 35 1.73 14.99 -12.39
C PHE A 35 2.91 14.36 -13.12
N PRO A 36 4.06 15.07 -13.26
CA PRO A 36 5.22 14.62 -14.03
C PRO A 36 6.14 13.70 -13.20
N GLY A 37 5.61 12.55 -12.76
CA GLY A 37 6.30 11.65 -11.83
C GLY A 37 7.60 11.08 -12.38
N ALA A 38 7.67 10.79 -13.67
CA ALA A 38 8.88 10.32 -14.33
C ALA A 38 10.03 11.34 -14.23
N ARG A 39 9.74 12.62 -14.46
CA ARG A 39 10.73 13.73 -14.32
C ARG A 39 11.21 13.92 -12.89
N LEU A 40 10.38 13.60 -11.91
CA LEU A 40 10.69 13.72 -10.48
C LEU A 40 11.40 12.47 -9.92
N GLY A 41 11.69 11.47 -10.76
CA GLY A 41 12.30 10.21 -10.32
C GLY A 41 11.40 9.37 -9.40
N LEU A 42 10.08 9.57 -9.50
CA LEU A 42 9.06 8.87 -8.72
C LEU A 42 8.34 7.82 -9.58
N VAL A 43 7.11 7.47 -9.23
CA VAL A 43 6.23 6.69 -10.11
C VAL A 43 6.06 7.41 -11.47
N GLY A 44 5.64 6.71 -12.50
CA GLY A 44 5.41 7.30 -13.82
C GLY A 44 4.48 8.52 -13.80
N ASP A 45 4.31 9.17 -14.94
CA ASP A 45 3.42 10.32 -15.08
C ASP A 45 1.98 9.92 -14.79
N LEU A 46 1.26 10.76 -14.04
CA LEU A 46 -0.13 10.52 -13.69
C LEU A 46 -1.05 11.62 -14.23
N PRO A 47 -2.20 11.27 -14.82
CA PRO A 47 -3.24 12.25 -15.13
C PRO A 47 -3.61 13.06 -13.89
N ARG A 48 -3.94 14.35 -14.10
CA ARG A 48 -4.31 15.29 -13.03
C ARG A 48 -5.37 14.71 -12.08
N GLY A 49 -6.44 14.13 -12.62
CA GLY A 49 -7.53 13.55 -11.82
C GLY A 49 -7.07 12.37 -10.96
N VAL A 50 -6.23 11.51 -11.50
CA VAL A 50 -5.66 10.35 -10.78
C VAL A 50 -4.79 10.83 -9.62
N MET A 51 -3.89 11.82 -9.85
CA MET A 51 -3.06 12.36 -8.79
C MET A 51 -3.88 13.03 -7.68
N GLN A 52 -4.92 13.79 -8.05
CA GLN A 52 -5.82 14.44 -7.09
C GLN A 52 -6.61 13.42 -6.27
N GLN A 53 -7.12 12.37 -6.89
CA GLN A 53 -7.84 11.28 -6.22
C GLN A 53 -6.91 10.54 -5.24
N TRP A 54 -5.75 10.12 -5.69
CA TRP A 54 -4.77 9.44 -4.83
C TRP A 54 -4.32 10.32 -3.65
N ARG A 55 -4.07 11.61 -3.90
CA ARG A 55 -3.77 12.57 -2.84
C ARG A 55 -4.88 12.65 -1.80
N ARG A 56 -6.15 12.73 -2.23
CA ARG A 56 -7.31 12.75 -1.32
C ARG A 56 -7.33 11.49 -0.44
N TRP A 57 -7.08 10.33 -1.02
CA TRP A 57 -6.99 9.08 -0.24
C TRP A 57 -5.85 9.11 0.77
N CYS A 58 -4.65 9.51 0.36
CA CYS A 58 -3.49 9.57 1.25
C CYS A 58 -3.63 10.57 2.41
N LEU A 59 -4.49 11.56 2.28
CA LEU A 59 -4.78 12.55 3.33
C LEU A 59 -6.02 12.19 4.19
N SER A 60 -6.75 11.15 3.81
CA SER A 60 -7.93 10.69 4.56
C SER A 60 -7.53 9.61 5.58
N PRO A 61 -7.94 9.71 6.86
CA PRO A 61 -7.52 8.78 7.93
C PRO A 61 -7.80 7.31 7.64
N GLU A 62 -8.90 7.01 6.96
CA GLU A 62 -9.28 5.65 6.54
C GLU A 62 -9.00 5.41 5.06
N TYR A 63 -8.07 6.19 4.49
CA TYR A 63 -7.64 6.07 3.11
C TYR A 63 -8.83 6.13 2.14
N LEU A 64 -8.89 5.21 1.17
CA LEU A 64 -9.97 5.16 0.18
C LEU A 64 -11.33 4.79 0.79
N LEU A 65 -11.38 4.17 1.97
CA LEU A 65 -12.63 3.75 2.61
C LEU A 65 -13.53 4.94 2.93
N SER A 66 -12.98 5.93 3.64
CA SER A 66 -13.72 7.16 3.96
C SER A 66 -13.76 8.13 2.78
N ALA A 67 -12.67 8.25 2.01
CA ALA A 67 -12.60 9.17 0.90
C ALA A 67 -13.59 8.87 -0.24
N GLU A 68 -13.97 7.60 -0.42
CA GLU A 68 -14.89 7.14 -1.47
C GLU A 68 -16.15 6.43 -0.90
N GLY A 69 -16.34 6.44 0.43
CA GLY A 69 -17.51 5.82 1.07
C GLY A 69 -17.60 4.30 0.91
N LEU A 70 -16.47 3.59 0.89
CA LEU A 70 -16.42 2.18 0.51
C LEU A 70 -16.57 1.18 1.67
N HIS A 71 -16.82 1.62 2.89
CA HIS A 71 -16.91 0.76 4.08
C HIS A 71 -17.92 -0.39 3.91
N ALA A 72 -19.13 -0.09 3.44
CA ALA A 72 -20.16 -1.11 3.26
C ALA A 72 -19.74 -2.14 2.19
N ARG A 73 -19.16 -1.68 1.09
CA ARG A 73 -18.68 -2.53 0.00
C ARG A 73 -17.56 -3.46 0.45
N TYR A 74 -16.61 -2.97 1.25
CA TYR A 74 -15.52 -3.80 1.80
C TYR A 74 -16.05 -4.83 2.80
N ARG A 75 -16.98 -4.44 3.68
CA ARG A 75 -17.61 -5.37 4.63
C ARG A 75 -18.45 -6.47 3.97
N SER A 76 -19.11 -6.16 2.86
CA SER A 76 -19.91 -7.14 2.12
C SER A 76 -19.09 -8.08 1.24
N ALA A 77 -17.76 -7.86 1.12
CA ALA A 77 -16.89 -8.75 0.37
C ALA A 77 -16.73 -10.09 1.11
N VAL A 78 -17.12 -11.19 0.44
CA VAL A 78 -17.14 -12.54 1.01
C VAL A 78 -16.09 -13.48 0.43
N PHE A 79 -15.29 -12.99 -0.53
CA PHE A 79 -14.19 -13.78 -1.09
C PHE A 79 -13.05 -13.96 -0.07
N PRO A 80 -12.33 -15.08 -0.10
CA PRO A 80 -11.21 -15.30 0.82
C PRO A 80 -10.09 -14.28 0.58
N LEU A 81 -9.51 -13.76 1.66
CA LEU A 81 -8.44 -12.78 1.65
C LEU A 81 -7.27 -13.24 2.52
N VAL A 82 -6.07 -13.28 1.95
CA VAL A 82 -4.82 -13.34 2.72
C VAL A 82 -4.09 -12.01 2.57
N SER A 83 -3.91 -11.31 3.67
CA SER A 83 -3.13 -10.07 3.73
C SER A 83 -1.75 -10.37 4.30
N LEU A 84 -0.72 -10.07 3.53
CA LEU A 84 0.67 -10.29 3.92
C LEU A 84 1.30 -8.92 4.24
N TYR A 85 1.76 -8.76 5.48
CA TYR A 85 2.51 -7.59 5.94
C TYR A 85 3.99 -7.96 6.08
N ILE A 86 4.87 -7.11 5.57
CA ILE A 86 6.32 -7.32 5.65
C ILE A 86 6.85 -6.57 6.86
N ARG A 87 7.47 -7.28 7.82
CA ARG A 87 7.89 -6.73 9.11
C ARG A 87 8.86 -5.55 8.99
N ASP A 88 9.78 -5.61 8.04
CA ASP A 88 10.80 -4.58 7.81
C ASP A 88 10.45 -3.61 6.69
N ASP A 89 9.15 -3.41 6.43
CA ASP A 89 8.65 -2.40 5.50
C ASP A 89 9.06 -1.00 5.96
N GLU A 90 9.86 -0.31 5.14
CA GLU A 90 10.38 1.03 5.44
C GLU A 90 9.37 2.15 5.16
N MET A 91 8.24 1.84 4.54
CA MET A 91 7.23 2.84 4.16
C MET A 91 5.97 2.71 4.99
N LEU A 92 5.40 1.51 5.09
CA LEU A 92 4.11 1.25 5.70
C LEU A 92 4.26 0.60 7.07
N ALA A 93 3.63 1.18 8.08
CA ALA A 93 3.53 0.55 9.40
C ALA A 93 2.39 -0.51 9.41
N GLU A 94 2.49 -1.47 10.32
CA GLU A 94 1.55 -2.60 10.43
C GLU A 94 0.08 -2.14 10.59
N ASN A 95 -0.15 -1.06 11.35
CA ASN A 95 -1.49 -0.51 11.53
C ASN A 95 -2.17 -0.10 10.21
N GLY A 96 -1.41 0.35 9.22
CA GLY A 96 -1.92 0.68 7.89
C GLY A 96 -2.34 -0.55 7.09
N ALA A 97 -1.60 -1.66 7.23
CA ALA A 97 -1.99 -2.94 6.63
C ALA A 97 -3.24 -3.53 7.33
N ARG A 98 -3.27 -3.48 8.66
CA ARG A 98 -4.40 -3.97 9.47
C ARG A 98 -5.69 -3.19 9.21
N MET A 99 -5.62 -1.87 9.09
CA MET A 99 -6.81 -1.05 8.82
C MET A 99 -7.54 -1.51 7.54
N MET A 100 -6.81 -1.77 6.46
CA MET A 100 -7.41 -2.26 5.22
C MET A 100 -7.89 -3.71 5.34
N PHE A 101 -7.17 -4.54 6.10
CA PHE A 101 -7.56 -5.92 6.38
C PHE A 101 -8.84 -5.97 7.23
N ASP A 102 -8.94 -5.16 8.28
CA ASP A 102 -10.08 -5.14 9.19
C ASP A 102 -11.37 -4.61 8.55
N ALA A 103 -11.23 -3.79 7.52
CA ALA A 103 -12.37 -3.32 6.73
C ALA A 103 -13.03 -4.43 5.89
N HIS A 104 -12.30 -5.51 5.58
CA HIS A 104 -12.80 -6.62 4.77
C HIS A 104 -13.78 -7.51 5.57
N GLY A 105 -14.72 -8.14 4.87
CA GLY A 105 -15.69 -9.08 5.46
C GLY A 105 -15.06 -10.37 5.99
N ASN A 106 -15.83 -11.44 6.00
CA ASN A 106 -15.41 -12.75 6.49
C ASN A 106 -14.41 -13.47 5.55
N GLY A 107 -13.80 -14.57 6.03
CA GLY A 107 -12.88 -15.37 5.22
C GLY A 107 -11.49 -14.74 5.06
N ARG A 108 -11.04 -13.96 6.04
CA ARG A 108 -9.77 -13.22 6.00
C ARG A 108 -8.71 -13.82 6.92
N ARG A 109 -7.46 -13.76 6.47
CA ARG A 109 -6.27 -14.16 7.24
C ARG A 109 -5.18 -13.09 7.12
N PHE A 110 -4.64 -12.67 8.26
CA PHE A 110 -3.51 -11.74 8.31
C PHE A 110 -2.23 -12.48 8.70
N GLU A 111 -1.19 -12.29 7.92
CA GLU A 111 0.12 -12.89 8.18
C GLU A 111 1.22 -11.85 8.12
N VAL A 112 2.23 -12.05 8.96
CA VAL A 112 3.45 -11.26 8.96
C VAL A 112 4.55 -12.05 8.28
N ILE A 113 5.22 -11.44 7.31
CA ILE A 113 6.42 -11.96 6.68
C ILE A 113 7.62 -11.40 7.43
N GLU A 114 8.37 -12.29 8.09
CA GLU A 114 9.62 -11.95 8.76
C GLU A 114 10.79 -12.05 7.78
N PRO A 115 11.80 -11.16 7.87
CA PRO A 115 13.05 -11.33 7.14
C PRO A 115 13.73 -12.66 7.48
N LEU A 116 14.16 -13.40 6.48
CA LEU A 116 14.83 -14.69 6.64
C LEU A 116 16.30 -14.60 6.21
N GLY A 117 17.18 -15.34 6.91
CA GLY A 117 18.61 -15.41 6.58
C GLY A 117 19.35 -14.07 6.68
N GLY A 118 18.88 -13.14 7.51
CA GLY A 118 19.47 -11.81 7.66
C GLY A 118 19.25 -10.87 6.46
N GLN A 119 18.49 -11.30 5.46
CA GLN A 119 18.21 -10.49 4.27
C GLN A 119 16.97 -9.64 4.47
N ARG A 120 17.15 -8.35 4.31
CA ARG A 120 16.03 -7.40 4.32
C ARG A 120 15.08 -7.64 3.15
N VAL A 121 13.77 -7.66 3.43
CA VAL A 121 12.70 -7.76 2.43
C VAL A 121 12.31 -6.37 1.94
N GLY A 122 11.83 -5.50 2.82
CA GLY A 122 11.37 -4.14 2.51
C GLY A 122 10.05 -4.11 1.72
N HIS A 123 9.57 -2.90 1.43
CA HIS A 123 8.21 -2.65 0.91
C HIS A 123 7.83 -3.48 -0.34
N LEU A 124 8.71 -3.57 -1.33
CA LEU A 124 8.48 -4.32 -2.57
C LEU A 124 9.47 -5.48 -2.77
N GLY A 125 10.31 -5.74 -1.77
CA GLY A 125 11.42 -6.67 -1.93
C GLY A 125 11.00 -8.12 -2.09
N VAL A 126 9.86 -8.52 -1.53
CA VAL A 126 9.34 -9.89 -1.62
C VAL A 126 9.24 -10.40 -3.06
N PHE A 127 9.07 -9.50 -4.04
CA PHE A 127 9.00 -9.84 -5.46
C PHE A 127 10.35 -9.94 -6.15
N LYS A 128 11.46 -9.65 -5.45
CA LYS A 128 12.81 -9.77 -6.01
C LYS A 128 13.26 -11.23 -6.02
N GLU A 129 14.00 -11.62 -7.05
CA GLU A 129 14.45 -13.00 -7.27
C GLU A 129 15.23 -13.59 -6.08
N ARG A 130 15.98 -12.77 -5.34
CA ARG A 130 16.69 -13.19 -4.13
C ARG A 130 15.78 -13.81 -3.05
N HIS A 131 14.46 -13.61 -3.13
CA HIS A 131 13.49 -14.18 -2.20
C HIS A 131 12.73 -15.39 -2.78
N ARG A 132 13.15 -15.89 -3.95
CA ARG A 132 12.56 -17.04 -4.64
C ARG A 132 12.47 -18.27 -3.73
N ASP A 133 13.57 -18.62 -3.11
CA ASP A 133 13.65 -19.88 -2.33
C ASP A 133 13.20 -19.72 -0.87
N THR A 134 13.05 -18.49 -0.38
CA THR A 134 12.68 -18.20 1.00
C THR A 134 11.21 -17.84 1.17
N HIS A 135 10.71 -16.85 0.43
CA HIS A 135 9.36 -16.31 0.63
C HIS A 135 8.35 -16.77 -0.44
N TRP A 136 8.79 -17.01 -1.70
CA TRP A 136 7.88 -17.38 -2.77
C TRP A 136 7.16 -18.71 -2.56
N PRO A 137 7.76 -19.78 -1.96
CA PRO A 137 7.02 -21.01 -1.69
C PRO A 137 5.76 -20.77 -0.85
N ARG A 138 5.85 -19.92 0.18
CA ARG A 138 4.70 -19.53 1.03
C ARG A 138 3.66 -18.73 0.25
N LEU A 139 4.07 -17.78 -0.59
CA LEU A 139 3.16 -17.03 -1.45
C LEU A 139 2.43 -17.96 -2.42
N LEU A 140 3.14 -18.88 -3.04
CA LEU A 140 2.56 -19.87 -3.95
C LEU A 140 1.58 -20.81 -3.24
N GLN A 141 1.87 -21.21 -2.00
CA GLN A 141 0.95 -22.00 -1.18
C GLN A 141 -0.38 -21.28 -0.98
N HIS A 142 -0.36 -19.97 -0.65
CA HIS A 142 -1.59 -19.17 -0.56
C HIS A 142 -2.33 -19.10 -1.88
N LEU A 143 -1.64 -18.83 -2.99
CA LEU A 143 -2.27 -18.78 -4.30
C LEU A 143 -2.94 -20.12 -4.66
N ARG A 144 -2.26 -21.24 -4.41
CA ARG A 144 -2.82 -22.59 -4.65
C ARG A 144 -4.04 -22.89 -3.78
N SER A 145 -4.12 -22.34 -2.57
CA SER A 145 -5.29 -22.56 -1.69
C SER A 145 -6.57 -21.85 -2.19
N PHE A 146 -6.45 -20.94 -3.16
CA PHE A 146 -7.60 -20.25 -3.78
C PHE A 146 -8.05 -20.91 -5.10
N VAL A 147 -7.25 -21.83 -5.61
CA VAL A 147 -7.61 -22.58 -6.85
C VAL A 147 -8.28 -23.86 -6.42
N PRO A 148 -9.52 -24.13 -6.88
CA PRO A 148 -10.24 -25.38 -6.60
C PRO A 148 -9.55 -26.60 -7.19
#